data_5f6f9c4b52dc181a0cea1776592ea76d
#
_entry.id   5f6f9c4b52dc181a0cea1776592ea76d
#
_cell.length_a   1.000
_cell.length_b   1.000
_cell.length_c   1.000
_cell.angle_alpha   90.00
_cell.angle_beta   90.00
_cell.angle_gamma   90.00
#
_symmetry.space_group_name_H-M   'P 1'
#
loop_
_entity.id
_entity.type
_entity.pdbx_description
1 polymer ?
#
loop_
_entity_poly.entity_id
_entity_poly.type
_entity_poly.pdbx_seq_one_letter_code
_entity_poly.pdbx_strand_id
1 'polypeptide(L)'
;MTTIAARRDRPYRAGLVMVTAVVALMGMYYFARPDAIGVFSPLRGWRVMTSGARAPLVHFAASAVLLGLAPVLVARWIGGCSLRELGLGLGNWRRGLAWLAVGVPLAVVAGKMAAGQAGMRAVYPLDPTLAPTMLAFLPYAASAFLYYGAWEVLFRGVLLFGLLARFGATNANVTQSALACTAHFGRAINETFAALPGSALFGVVALTTRSIWYAALIHWTVGMSTEWFALIR
;
A
#
# COMPACT_ATOMS: atom_id res chain seq x y z
N MET A 1 -29.27 -0.93 -21.77
CA MET A 1 -28.83 -1.53 -20.47
C MET A 1 -27.86 -2.71 -20.61
N THR A 2 -27.61 -3.23 -21.77
CA THR A 2 -26.79 -4.44 -22.04
C THR A 2 -25.27 -4.21 -22.08
N THR A 3 -24.79 -2.98 -22.20
CA THR A 3 -23.35 -2.68 -22.40
C THR A 3 -22.51 -2.63 -21.12
N ILE A 4 -23.12 -2.38 -19.95
CA ILE A 4 -22.37 -2.29 -18.66
C ILE A 4 -22.20 -3.66 -18.02
N ALA A 5 -23.22 -4.54 -18.12
CA ALA A 5 -23.15 -5.90 -17.58
C ALA A 5 -22.12 -6.75 -18.34
N ALA A 6 -22.09 -6.67 -19.67
CA ALA A 6 -21.16 -7.42 -20.52
C ALA A 6 -19.69 -7.01 -20.35
N ARG A 7 -19.39 -5.79 -19.84
CA ARG A 7 -18.04 -5.36 -19.50
C ARG A 7 -17.52 -5.96 -18.18
N ARG A 8 -18.41 -6.39 -17.27
CA ARG A 8 -18.04 -6.94 -15.95
C ARG A 8 -17.46 -8.35 -16.02
N ASP A 9 -17.80 -9.14 -17.02
CA ASP A 9 -17.47 -10.58 -17.12
C ASP A 9 -16.42 -10.91 -18.20
N ARG A 10 -15.46 -10.03 -18.44
CA ARG A 10 -14.35 -10.41 -19.33
C ARG A 10 -13.51 -11.48 -18.62
N PRO A 11 -13.43 -12.71 -19.15
CA PRO A 11 -12.77 -13.84 -18.47
C PRO A 11 -11.30 -13.59 -18.18
N TYR A 12 -10.62 -12.77 -19.00
CA TYR A 12 -9.21 -12.40 -18.81
C TYR A 12 -8.98 -11.33 -17.72
N ARG A 13 -10.02 -10.65 -17.23
CA ARG A 13 -9.87 -9.51 -16.29
C ARG A 13 -9.20 -9.92 -14.99
N ALA A 14 -9.58 -11.06 -14.42
CA ALA A 14 -8.96 -11.56 -13.19
C ALA A 14 -7.48 -11.88 -13.39
N GLY A 15 -7.14 -12.54 -14.51
CA GLY A 15 -5.74 -12.81 -14.88
C GLY A 15 -4.94 -11.53 -15.09
N LEU A 16 -5.50 -10.54 -15.81
CA LEU A 16 -4.87 -9.24 -16.03
C LEU A 16 -4.57 -8.53 -14.70
N VAL A 17 -5.53 -8.52 -13.78
CA VAL A 17 -5.39 -7.90 -12.45
C VAL A 17 -4.28 -8.59 -11.65
N MET A 18 -4.24 -9.92 -11.64
CA MET A 18 -3.21 -10.70 -10.94
C MET A 18 -1.82 -10.45 -11.53
N VAL A 19 -1.68 -10.54 -12.86
CA VAL A 19 -0.39 -10.29 -13.54
C VAL A 19 0.07 -8.85 -13.29
N THR A 20 -0.83 -7.88 -13.40
CA THR A 20 -0.52 -6.47 -13.13
C THR A 20 0.03 -6.28 -11.71
N ALA A 21 -0.60 -6.92 -10.71
CA ALA A 21 -0.14 -6.82 -9.33
C ALA A 21 1.23 -7.45 -9.12
N VAL A 22 1.49 -8.62 -9.70
CA VAL A 22 2.79 -9.29 -9.62
C VAL A 22 3.87 -8.43 -10.28
N VAL A 23 3.63 -7.93 -11.50
CA VAL A 23 4.58 -7.07 -12.21
C VAL A 23 4.85 -5.76 -11.45
N ALA A 24 3.81 -5.15 -10.88
CA ALA A 24 3.95 -3.94 -10.06
C ALA A 24 4.81 -4.20 -8.80
N LEU A 25 4.59 -5.32 -8.12
CA LEU A 25 5.39 -5.73 -6.96
C LEU A 25 6.84 -6.05 -7.34
N MET A 26 7.06 -6.75 -8.45
CA MET A 26 8.41 -6.97 -8.98
C MET A 26 9.09 -5.64 -9.29
N GLY A 27 8.38 -4.73 -9.96
CA GLY A 27 8.87 -3.38 -10.26
C GLY A 27 9.29 -2.63 -8.98
N MET A 28 8.43 -2.63 -7.96
CA MET A 28 8.74 -2.02 -6.66
C MET A 28 9.98 -2.68 -6.02
N TYR A 29 10.02 -4.00 -5.98
CA TYR A 29 11.11 -4.75 -5.35
C TYR A 29 12.47 -4.46 -5.99
N TYR A 30 12.53 -4.44 -7.33
CA TYR A 30 13.78 -4.33 -8.07
C TYR A 30 14.18 -2.90 -8.42
N PHE A 31 13.25 -1.95 -8.45
CA PHE A 31 13.51 -0.58 -8.91
C PHE A 31 13.20 0.52 -7.89
N ALA A 32 12.32 0.28 -6.92
CA ALA A 32 11.93 1.31 -5.96
C ALA A 32 12.59 1.15 -4.58
N ARG A 33 13.01 -0.05 -4.19
CA ARG A 33 13.67 -0.27 -2.90
C ARG A 33 15.13 0.14 -2.94
N PRO A 34 15.61 0.93 -1.98
CA PRO A 34 17.01 1.38 -1.95
C PRO A 34 18.04 0.25 -1.86
N ASP A 35 17.69 -0.85 -1.17
CA ASP A 35 18.52 -2.03 -0.97
C ASP A 35 18.56 -2.97 -2.18
N ALA A 36 17.52 -2.98 -3.01
CA ALA A 36 17.38 -3.88 -4.15
C ALA A 36 18.20 -3.44 -5.38
N ILE A 37 18.48 -2.16 -5.51
CA ILE A 37 19.12 -1.55 -6.70
C ILE A 37 20.60 -1.99 -6.86
N GLY A 38 21.17 -2.63 -5.82
CA GLY A 38 22.51 -3.21 -5.89
C GLY A 38 22.70 -4.32 -6.91
N VAL A 39 21.63 -4.98 -7.31
CA VAL A 39 21.67 -6.18 -8.18
C VAL A 39 21.65 -5.81 -9.67
N PHE A 40 21.06 -4.67 -10.05
CA PHE A 40 20.97 -4.23 -11.45
C PHE A 40 21.96 -3.11 -11.76
N SER A 41 23.18 -3.50 -12.14
CA SER A 41 24.31 -2.65 -12.50
C SER A 41 24.07 -1.56 -13.59
N PRO A 42 23.10 -1.66 -14.53
CA PRO A 42 22.91 -0.61 -15.54
C PRO A 42 22.43 0.75 -14.99
N LEU A 43 21.97 0.78 -13.74
CA LEU A 43 21.34 1.95 -13.13
C LEU A 43 22.22 2.64 -12.09
N ARG A 44 23.53 2.77 -12.35
CA ARG A 44 24.47 3.47 -11.45
C ARG A 44 23.98 4.87 -11.02
N GLY A 45 23.38 5.62 -11.93
CA GLY A 45 22.78 6.92 -11.60
C GLY A 45 21.59 6.84 -10.65
N TRP A 46 20.83 5.77 -10.67
CA TRP A 46 19.70 5.52 -9.77
C TRP A 46 20.16 5.28 -8.32
N ARG A 47 21.30 4.61 -8.13
CA ARG A 47 21.92 4.42 -6.80
C ARG A 47 22.22 5.73 -6.07
N VAL A 48 22.66 6.74 -6.80
CA VAL A 48 22.95 8.07 -6.21
C VAL A 48 21.66 8.74 -5.73
N MET A 49 20.55 8.57 -6.48
CA MET A 49 19.23 9.12 -6.10
C MET A 49 18.58 8.37 -4.94
N THR A 50 18.91 7.09 -4.76
CA THR A 50 18.30 6.22 -3.74
C THR A 50 19.17 6.02 -2.50
N SER A 51 20.23 6.81 -2.33
CA SER A 51 21.12 6.79 -1.16
C SER A 51 20.90 8.03 -0.27
N GLY A 52 21.20 7.88 1.03
CA GLY A 52 21.12 8.96 2.01
C GLY A 52 19.68 9.43 2.29
N ALA A 53 19.55 10.65 2.80
CA ALA A 53 18.27 11.26 3.23
C ALA A 53 17.20 11.38 2.14
N ARG A 54 17.57 11.27 0.85
CA ARG A 54 16.61 11.29 -0.27
C ARG A 54 16.02 9.92 -0.59
N ALA A 55 16.63 8.84 -0.11
CA ALA A 55 16.21 7.48 -0.44
C ALA A 55 14.74 7.19 -0.13
N PRO A 56 14.19 7.57 1.03
CA PRO A 56 12.76 7.36 1.31
C PRO A 56 11.85 8.12 0.34
N LEU A 57 12.18 9.36 -0.01
CA LEU A 57 11.37 10.17 -0.93
C LEU A 57 11.33 9.57 -2.34
N VAL A 58 12.47 9.10 -2.83
CA VAL A 58 12.53 8.41 -4.14
C VAL A 58 11.75 7.10 -4.10
N HIS A 59 11.85 6.33 -3.00
CA HIS A 59 11.06 5.13 -2.78
C HIS A 59 9.56 5.42 -2.80
N PHE A 60 9.10 6.47 -2.11
CA PHE A 60 7.70 6.85 -2.06
C PHE A 60 7.17 7.27 -3.44
N ALA A 61 7.94 8.10 -4.16
CA ALA A 61 7.57 8.55 -5.50
C ALA A 61 7.56 7.40 -6.52
N ALA A 62 8.58 6.54 -6.51
CA ALA A 62 8.65 5.38 -7.39
C ALA A 62 7.50 4.38 -7.10
N SER A 63 7.17 4.17 -5.82
CA SER A 63 6.05 3.33 -5.42
C SER A 63 4.71 3.92 -5.87
N ALA A 64 4.55 5.24 -5.81
CA ALA A 64 3.34 5.91 -6.32
C ALA A 64 3.13 5.64 -7.81
N VAL A 65 4.19 5.57 -8.59
CA VAL A 65 4.12 5.22 -10.02
C VAL A 65 3.86 3.72 -10.20
N LEU A 66 4.66 2.86 -9.57
CA LEU A 66 4.68 1.42 -9.82
C LEU A 66 3.47 0.69 -9.21
N LEU A 67 3.06 1.05 -7.99
CA LEU A 67 1.94 0.42 -7.30
C LEU A 67 0.62 1.20 -7.45
N GLY A 68 0.69 2.50 -7.75
CA GLY A 68 -0.48 3.36 -7.90
C GLY A 68 -0.84 3.59 -9.36
N LEU A 69 -0.12 4.49 -10.01
CA LEU A 69 -0.48 4.99 -11.34
C LEU A 69 -0.53 3.90 -12.40
N ALA A 70 0.54 3.13 -12.56
CA ALA A 70 0.65 2.13 -13.62
C ALA A 70 -0.44 1.04 -13.53
N PRO A 71 -0.71 0.41 -12.36
CA PRO A 71 -1.81 -0.55 -12.23
C PRO A 71 -3.19 0.06 -12.50
N VAL A 72 -3.43 1.30 -12.09
CA VAL A 72 -4.70 2.00 -12.40
C VAL A 72 -4.85 2.20 -13.89
N LEU A 73 -3.79 2.61 -14.60
CA LEU A 73 -3.84 2.80 -16.05
C LEU A 73 -4.12 1.47 -16.78
N VAL A 74 -3.47 0.38 -16.37
CA VAL A 74 -3.75 -0.96 -16.92
C VAL A 74 -5.19 -1.38 -16.65
N ALA A 75 -5.65 -1.26 -15.40
CA ALA A 75 -7.02 -1.61 -15.03
C ALA A 75 -8.05 -0.74 -15.77
N ARG A 76 -7.75 0.54 -16.00
CA ARG A 76 -8.63 1.50 -16.66
C ARG A 76 -8.71 1.25 -18.18
N TRP A 77 -7.59 1.14 -18.86
CA TRP A 77 -7.54 1.12 -20.33
C TRP A 77 -7.65 -0.30 -20.91
N ILE A 78 -6.99 -1.28 -20.30
CA ILE A 78 -7.05 -2.67 -20.76
C ILE A 78 -8.20 -3.41 -20.09
N GLY A 79 -8.34 -3.28 -18.77
CA GLY A 79 -9.39 -3.93 -17.98
C GLY A 79 -10.77 -3.28 -18.11
N GLY A 80 -10.86 -2.03 -18.59
CA GLY A 80 -12.12 -1.28 -18.74
C GLY A 80 -12.76 -0.88 -17.41
N CYS A 81 -12.00 -0.83 -16.31
CA CYS A 81 -12.50 -0.41 -14.99
C CYS A 81 -12.66 1.11 -14.93
N SER A 82 -13.71 1.60 -14.29
CA SER A 82 -13.80 3.00 -13.88
C SER A 82 -13.04 3.22 -12.57
N LEU A 83 -12.58 4.46 -12.33
CA LEU A 83 -11.92 4.81 -11.06
C LEU A 83 -12.82 4.56 -9.85
N ARG A 84 -14.14 4.73 -10.01
CA ARG A 84 -15.12 4.46 -8.97
C ARG A 84 -15.24 2.95 -8.67
N GLU A 85 -15.15 2.10 -9.68
CA GLU A 85 -15.13 0.64 -9.50
C GLU A 85 -13.87 0.19 -8.77
N LEU A 86 -12.75 0.88 -8.94
CA LEU A 86 -11.50 0.67 -8.21
C LEU A 86 -11.51 1.29 -6.79
N GLY A 87 -12.64 1.83 -6.33
CA GLY A 87 -12.75 2.41 -4.99
C GLY A 87 -11.98 3.72 -4.79
N LEU A 88 -11.60 4.42 -5.87
CA LEU A 88 -10.87 5.70 -5.80
C LEU A 88 -11.76 6.90 -5.47
N GLY A 89 -13.06 6.71 -5.35
CA GLY A 89 -13.98 7.70 -4.80
C GLY A 89 -14.10 7.60 -3.28
N LEU A 90 -14.77 8.59 -2.66
CA LEU A 90 -14.99 8.62 -1.20
C LEU A 90 -15.96 7.54 -0.69
N GLY A 91 -16.74 6.90 -1.59
CA GLY A 91 -17.67 5.84 -1.22
C GLY A 91 -18.67 6.24 -0.14
N ASN A 92 -18.89 5.37 0.83
CA ASN A 92 -19.72 5.67 2.00
C ASN A 92 -18.88 6.40 3.07
N TRP A 93 -18.83 7.71 2.98
CA TRP A 93 -18.03 8.55 3.85
C TRP A 93 -18.44 8.46 5.34
N ARG A 94 -19.71 8.24 5.65
CA ARG A 94 -20.19 8.09 7.04
C ARG A 94 -19.60 6.85 7.69
N ARG A 95 -19.63 5.70 6.99
CA ARG A 95 -18.94 4.47 7.43
C ARG A 95 -17.43 4.67 7.48
N GLY A 96 -16.89 5.42 6.52
CA GLY A 96 -15.48 5.77 6.49
C GLY A 96 -15.04 6.53 7.72
N LEU A 97 -15.78 7.56 8.14
CA LEU A 97 -15.48 8.29 9.37
C LEU A 97 -15.58 7.41 10.62
N ALA A 98 -16.56 6.50 10.68
CA ALA A 98 -16.65 5.54 11.79
C ALA A 98 -15.42 4.62 11.85
N TRP A 99 -14.95 4.13 10.68
CA TRP A 99 -13.71 3.35 10.62
C TRP A 99 -12.48 4.16 11.04
N LEU A 100 -12.38 5.43 10.64
CA LEU A 100 -11.27 6.30 11.06
C LEU A 100 -11.31 6.59 12.56
N ALA A 101 -12.48 6.83 13.12
CA ALA A 101 -12.64 7.12 14.56
C ALA A 101 -12.11 5.98 15.47
N VAL A 102 -12.24 4.74 15.02
CA VAL A 102 -11.71 3.56 15.73
C VAL A 102 -10.31 3.18 15.24
N GLY A 103 -10.12 3.16 13.92
CA GLY A 103 -8.91 2.65 13.30
C GLY A 103 -7.69 3.52 13.54
N VAL A 104 -7.83 4.86 13.55
CA VAL A 104 -6.69 5.76 13.77
C VAL A 104 -6.11 5.63 15.19
N PRO A 105 -6.89 5.68 16.27
CA PRO A 105 -6.35 5.43 17.60
C PRO A 105 -5.67 4.07 17.76
N LEU A 106 -6.29 3.01 17.22
CA LEU A 106 -5.70 1.67 17.24
C LEU A 106 -4.41 1.61 16.42
N ALA A 107 -4.35 2.29 15.28
CA ALA A 107 -3.16 2.39 14.44
C ALA A 107 -1.99 3.08 15.16
N VAL A 108 -2.27 4.14 15.93
CA VAL A 108 -1.24 4.82 16.75
C VAL A 108 -0.70 3.89 17.83
N VAL A 109 -1.56 3.16 18.52
CA VAL A 109 -1.15 2.17 19.54
C VAL A 109 -0.33 1.05 18.89
N ALA A 110 -0.81 0.49 17.78
CA ALA A 110 -0.11 -0.56 17.05
C ALA A 110 1.29 -0.11 16.58
N GLY A 111 1.41 1.10 16.03
CA GLY A 111 2.68 1.67 15.59
C GLY A 111 3.66 1.88 16.76
N LYS A 112 3.17 2.38 17.91
CA LYS A 112 3.98 2.51 19.12
C LYS A 112 4.49 1.14 19.61
N MET A 113 3.63 0.14 19.64
CA MET A 113 4.00 -1.23 20.04
C MET A 113 5.02 -1.82 19.06
N ALA A 114 4.82 -1.64 17.76
CA ALA A 114 5.73 -2.09 16.73
C ALA A 114 7.12 -1.46 16.89
N ALA A 115 7.21 -0.16 17.07
CA ALA A 115 8.46 0.57 17.29
C ALA A 115 9.26 0.04 18.49
N GLY A 116 8.61 -0.54 19.49
CA GLY A 116 9.24 -1.18 20.65
C GLY A 116 9.93 -2.51 20.37
N GLN A 117 9.65 -3.18 19.26
CA GLN A 117 10.12 -4.54 18.97
C GLN A 117 11.52 -4.54 18.34
N ALA A 118 12.37 -5.49 18.72
CA ALA A 118 13.78 -5.55 18.28
C ALA A 118 13.92 -5.64 16.73
N GLY A 119 13.11 -6.47 16.07
CA GLY A 119 13.13 -6.60 14.60
C GLY A 119 12.71 -5.32 13.89
N MET A 120 11.78 -4.56 14.45
CA MET A 120 11.35 -3.28 13.90
C MET A 120 12.41 -2.18 14.08
N ARG A 121 13.14 -2.22 15.20
CA ARG A 121 14.26 -1.29 15.46
C ARG A 121 15.41 -1.40 14.47
N ALA A 122 15.58 -2.57 13.86
CA ALA A 122 16.60 -2.77 12.84
C ALA A 122 16.23 -2.14 11.48
N VAL A 123 14.94 -1.79 11.29
CA VAL A 123 14.40 -1.26 10.02
C VAL A 123 13.98 0.20 10.16
N TYR A 124 13.42 0.57 11.30
CA TYR A 124 12.83 1.90 11.55
C TYR A 124 13.63 2.74 12.54
N PRO A 125 13.76 4.05 12.32
CA PRO A 125 13.15 4.83 11.23
C PRO A 125 13.85 4.57 9.88
N LEU A 126 13.09 4.67 8.78
CA LEU A 126 13.63 4.52 7.41
C LEU A 126 14.63 5.62 7.06
N ASP A 127 14.44 6.80 7.62
CA ASP A 127 15.41 7.90 7.57
C ASP A 127 15.97 8.20 8.97
N PRO A 128 17.10 7.60 9.36
CA PRO A 128 17.71 7.84 10.66
C PRO A 128 18.33 9.25 10.79
N THR A 129 18.41 10.02 9.69
CA THR A 129 18.95 11.40 9.69
C THR A 129 17.86 12.45 9.92
N LEU A 130 16.59 12.04 9.92
CA LEU A 130 15.45 12.94 10.14
C LEU A 130 15.49 13.50 11.58
N ALA A 131 15.42 14.82 11.71
CA ALA A 131 15.35 15.43 13.04
C ALA A 131 14.07 15.01 13.79
N PRO A 132 14.16 14.68 15.11
CA PRO A 132 13.02 14.22 15.91
C PRO A 132 12.11 15.40 16.31
N THR A 133 11.70 16.20 15.37
CA THR A 133 10.80 17.35 15.51
C THR A 133 9.59 17.22 14.62
N MET A 134 8.44 17.73 15.04
CA MET A 134 7.24 17.73 14.21
C MET A 134 7.41 18.51 12.91
N LEU A 135 8.21 19.59 12.92
CA LEU A 135 8.50 20.41 11.73
C LEU A 135 9.20 19.60 10.63
N ALA A 136 10.15 18.73 10.99
CA ALA A 136 10.81 17.85 10.05
C ALA A 136 9.95 16.62 9.69
N PHE A 137 9.23 16.06 10.67
CA PHE A 137 8.47 14.84 10.50
C PHE A 137 7.21 14.99 9.65
N LEU A 138 6.47 16.09 9.78
CA LEU A 138 5.19 16.26 9.06
C LEU A 138 5.35 16.26 7.52
N PRO A 139 6.32 16.97 6.91
CA PRO A 139 6.55 16.89 5.47
C PRO A 139 6.97 15.47 5.02
N TYR A 140 7.79 14.78 5.82
CA TYR A 140 8.17 13.40 5.56
C TYR A 140 6.94 12.48 5.60
N ALA A 141 6.13 12.58 6.65
CA ALA A 141 4.91 11.79 6.80
C ALA A 141 3.91 12.06 5.66
N ALA A 142 3.76 13.32 5.25
CA ALA A 142 2.92 13.67 4.11
C ALA A 142 3.41 13.03 2.81
N SER A 143 4.73 13.03 2.56
CA SER A 143 5.32 12.40 1.39
C SER A 143 5.16 10.86 1.41
N ALA A 144 5.25 10.24 2.59
CA ALA A 144 5.04 8.81 2.77
C ALA A 144 3.62 8.35 2.40
N PHE A 145 2.63 9.27 2.43
CA PHE A 145 1.28 8.95 1.95
C PHE A 145 1.26 8.51 0.47
N LEU A 146 2.21 8.95 -0.33
CA LEU A 146 2.37 8.48 -1.71
C LEU A 146 2.60 6.95 -1.76
N TYR A 147 3.42 6.42 -0.86
CA TYR A 147 3.68 4.98 -0.75
C TYR A 147 2.46 4.22 -0.22
N TYR A 148 1.91 4.64 0.93
CA TYR A 148 0.78 3.96 1.56
C TYR A 148 -0.48 4.02 0.71
N GLY A 149 -0.76 5.18 0.09
CA GLY A 149 -1.86 5.35 -0.85
C GLY A 149 -1.70 4.44 -2.08
N ALA A 150 -0.51 4.38 -2.68
CA ALA A 150 -0.24 3.51 -3.81
C ALA A 150 -0.36 2.02 -3.45
N TRP A 151 0.07 1.63 -2.26
CA TRP A 151 -0.13 0.28 -1.72
C TRP A 151 -1.61 -0.09 -1.67
N GLU A 152 -2.44 0.81 -1.12
CA GLU A 152 -3.89 0.57 -1.04
C GLU A 152 -4.55 0.60 -2.44
N VAL A 153 -4.06 1.43 -3.36
CA VAL A 153 -4.49 1.40 -4.77
C VAL A 153 -4.26 0.02 -5.38
N LEU A 154 -3.09 -0.56 -5.21
CA LEU A 154 -2.80 -1.89 -5.75
C LEU A 154 -3.66 -2.96 -5.10
N PHE A 155 -3.61 -3.06 -3.76
CA PHE A 155 -4.21 -4.19 -3.05
C PHE A 155 -5.73 -4.07 -2.92
N ARG A 156 -6.26 -2.89 -2.57
CA ARG A 156 -7.71 -2.69 -2.37
C ARG A 156 -8.39 -2.18 -3.63
N GLY A 157 -7.71 -1.33 -4.38
CA GLY A 157 -8.22 -0.82 -5.65
C GLY A 157 -8.19 -1.89 -6.75
N VAL A 158 -7.00 -2.24 -7.20
CA VAL A 158 -6.83 -3.09 -8.39
C VAL A 158 -7.13 -4.55 -8.06
N LEU A 159 -6.49 -5.14 -7.03
CA LEU A 159 -6.69 -6.55 -6.70
C LEU A 159 -8.08 -6.81 -6.11
N LEU A 160 -8.40 -6.25 -4.95
CA LEU A 160 -9.64 -6.58 -4.25
C LEU A 160 -10.87 -6.26 -5.12
N PHE A 161 -11.02 -5.01 -5.55
CA PHE A 161 -12.18 -4.62 -6.35
C PHE A 161 -12.14 -5.20 -7.78
N GLY A 162 -10.96 -5.39 -8.35
CA GLY A 162 -10.82 -6.02 -9.66
C GLY A 162 -11.19 -7.50 -9.69
N LEU A 163 -10.98 -8.22 -8.59
CA LEU A 163 -11.32 -9.65 -8.44
C LEU A 163 -12.75 -9.90 -7.96
N LEU A 164 -13.45 -8.88 -7.43
CA LEU A 164 -14.76 -9.03 -6.79
C LEU A 164 -15.79 -9.77 -7.64
N ALA A 165 -15.89 -9.42 -8.93
CA ALA A 165 -16.90 -9.98 -9.82
C ALA A 165 -16.69 -11.49 -10.06
N ARG A 166 -15.43 -11.94 -10.05
CA ARG A 166 -15.06 -13.34 -10.33
C ARG A 166 -14.98 -14.20 -9.08
N PHE A 167 -14.45 -13.66 -7.98
CA PHE A 167 -14.09 -14.41 -6.78
C PHE A 167 -15.07 -14.22 -5.62
N GLY A 168 -15.93 -13.20 -5.69
CA GLY A 168 -16.73 -12.76 -4.56
C GLY A 168 -15.90 -12.05 -3.49
N ALA A 169 -16.54 -11.42 -2.52
CA ALA A 169 -15.89 -10.55 -1.54
C ALA A 169 -14.87 -11.28 -0.65
N THR A 170 -15.24 -12.45 -0.13
CA THR A 170 -14.39 -13.23 0.77
C THR A 170 -13.12 -13.69 0.07
N ASN A 171 -13.25 -14.39 -1.08
CA ASN A 171 -12.09 -14.93 -1.77
C ASN A 171 -11.19 -13.82 -2.36
N ALA A 172 -11.77 -12.73 -2.86
CA ALA A 172 -11.00 -11.58 -3.31
C ALA A 172 -10.21 -10.94 -2.15
N ASN A 173 -10.82 -10.83 -0.96
CA ASN A 173 -10.15 -10.31 0.22
C ASN A 173 -9.03 -11.25 0.71
N VAL A 174 -9.27 -12.55 0.75
CA VAL A 174 -8.25 -13.54 1.12
C VAL A 174 -7.08 -13.50 0.12
N THR A 175 -7.37 -13.48 -1.18
CA THR A 175 -6.35 -13.45 -2.24
C THR A 175 -5.45 -12.21 -2.12
N GLN A 176 -6.03 -11.01 -2.02
CA GLN A 176 -5.23 -9.80 -1.89
C GLN A 176 -4.45 -9.77 -0.56
N SER A 177 -5.01 -10.31 0.54
CA SER A 177 -4.34 -10.36 1.84
C SER A 177 -3.16 -11.32 1.84
N ALA A 178 -3.30 -12.47 1.21
CA ALA A 178 -2.21 -13.42 1.04
C ALA A 178 -1.06 -12.80 0.22
N LEU A 179 -1.38 -12.15 -0.90
CA LEU A 179 -0.38 -11.49 -1.73
C LEU A 179 0.28 -10.31 -1.01
N ALA A 180 -0.47 -9.53 -0.22
CA ALA A 180 0.07 -8.45 0.59
C ALA A 180 1.01 -9.00 1.68
N CYS A 181 0.67 -10.12 2.31
CA CYS A 181 1.54 -10.79 3.28
C CYS A 181 2.84 -11.28 2.63
N THR A 182 2.78 -11.92 1.46
CA THR A 182 4.00 -12.35 0.74
C THR A 182 4.88 -11.18 0.35
N ALA A 183 4.31 -10.01 0.05
CA ALA A 183 5.07 -8.80 -0.23
C ALA A 183 5.82 -8.22 0.99
N HIS A 184 5.53 -8.73 2.20
CA HIS A 184 6.27 -8.39 3.42
C HIS A 184 7.41 -9.39 3.73
N PHE A 185 7.62 -10.44 2.92
CA PHE A 185 8.72 -11.36 3.13
C PHE A 185 10.07 -10.64 3.05
N GLY A 186 10.96 -10.95 3.99
CA GLY A 186 12.23 -10.23 4.16
C GLY A 186 12.14 -8.97 5.05
N ARG A 187 10.94 -8.63 5.56
CA ARG A 187 10.73 -7.64 6.62
C ARG A 187 10.86 -8.28 8.01
N ALA A 188 10.74 -7.46 9.06
CA ALA A 188 10.66 -7.99 10.43
C ALA A 188 9.55 -9.06 10.54
N ILE A 189 9.83 -10.16 11.23
CA ILE A 189 8.91 -11.31 11.32
C ILE A 189 7.53 -10.89 11.82
N ASN A 190 7.48 -10.01 12.80
CA ASN A 190 6.24 -9.50 13.38
C ASN A 190 5.43 -8.65 12.38
N GLU A 191 6.11 -7.85 11.55
CA GLU A 191 5.49 -7.08 10.45
C GLU A 191 4.87 -8.04 9.43
N THR A 192 5.63 -9.07 9.04
CA THR A 192 5.16 -10.07 8.07
C THR A 192 3.92 -10.83 8.58
N PHE A 193 3.93 -11.30 9.83
CA PHE A 193 2.77 -11.99 10.40
C PHE A 193 1.57 -11.05 10.61
N ALA A 194 1.79 -9.81 11.01
CA ALA A 194 0.72 -8.83 11.16
C ALA A 194 0.11 -8.38 9.82
N ALA A 195 0.87 -8.49 8.72
CA ALA A 195 0.40 -8.09 7.40
C ALA A 195 -0.82 -8.89 6.93
N LEU A 196 -0.93 -10.18 7.27
CA LEU A 196 -2.07 -11.00 6.83
C LEU A 196 -3.40 -10.54 7.46
N PRO A 197 -3.57 -10.53 8.81
CA PRO A 197 -4.80 -10.05 9.42
C PRO A 197 -5.02 -8.55 9.20
N GLY A 198 -3.98 -7.73 9.19
CA GLY A 198 -4.07 -6.30 8.90
C GLY A 198 -4.59 -6.04 7.50
N SER A 199 -4.07 -6.77 6.50
CA SER A 199 -4.51 -6.67 5.12
C SER A 199 -5.97 -7.11 4.95
N ALA A 200 -6.38 -8.18 5.64
CA ALA A 200 -7.78 -8.63 5.63
C ALA A 200 -8.72 -7.57 6.22
N LEU A 201 -8.34 -6.95 7.33
CA LEU A 201 -9.10 -5.87 7.95
C LEU A 201 -9.22 -4.65 7.03
N PHE A 202 -8.13 -4.21 6.42
CA PHE A 202 -8.16 -3.10 5.45
C PHE A 202 -9.03 -3.43 4.23
N GLY A 203 -9.07 -4.70 3.82
CA GLY A 203 -10.00 -5.16 2.80
C GLY A 203 -11.47 -5.04 3.23
N VAL A 204 -11.79 -5.37 4.49
CA VAL A 204 -13.14 -5.17 5.06
C VAL A 204 -13.49 -3.67 5.10
N VAL A 205 -12.56 -2.81 5.51
CA VAL A 205 -12.74 -1.34 5.46
C VAL A 205 -13.08 -0.89 4.05
N ALA A 206 -12.28 -1.31 3.06
CA ALA A 206 -12.50 -0.93 1.66
C ALA A 206 -13.85 -1.45 1.12
N LEU A 207 -14.20 -2.70 1.39
CA LEU A 207 -15.46 -3.32 0.96
C LEU A 207 -16.69 -2.62 1.56
N THR A 208 -16.66 -2.32 2.85
CA THR A 208 -17.79 -1.72 3.57
C THR A 208 -17.98 -0.24 3.25
N THR A 209 -16.90 0.45 2.94
CA THR A 209 -16.94 1.88 2.54
C THR A 209 -17.05 2.07 1.04
N ARG A 210 -16.71 1.07 0.22
CA ARG A 210 -16.52 1.20 -1.23
C ARG A 210 -15.46 2.25 -1.60
N SER A 211 -14.44 2.38 -0.75
CA SER A 211 -13.34 3.33 -0.90
C SER A 211 -12.05 2.76 -0.31
N ILE A 212 -10.94 3.02 -0.97
CA ILE A 212 -9.61 2.64 -0.46
C ILE A 212 -9.05 3.65 0.55
N TRP A 213 -9.53 4.89 0.53
CA TRP A 213 -8.89 6.00 1.24
C TRP A 213 -8.92 5.88 2.75
N TYR A 214 -9.95 5.26 3.31
CA TYR A 214 -10.04 5.05 4.76
C TYR A 214 -9.04 3.99 5.22
N ALA A 215 -8.87 2.91 4.45
CA ALA A 215 -7.82 1.94 4.69
C ALA A 215 -6.43 2.58 4.52
N ALA A 216 -6.23 3.42 3.49
CA ALA A 216 -4.97 4.14 3.26
C ALA A 216 -4.58 5.05 4.44
N LEU A 217 -5.54 5.79 4.99
CA LEU A 217 -5.30 6.65 6.15
C LEU A 217 -4.96 5.85 7.40
N ILE A 218 -5.67 4.76 7.69
CA ILE A 218 -5.36 3.89 8.84
C ILE A 218 -3.98 3.25 8.67
N HIS A 219 -3.69 2.70 7.50
CA HIS A 219 -2.40 2.06 7.20
C HIS A 219 -1.24 3.07 7.29
N TRP A 220 -1.39 4.23 6.69
CA TRP A 220 -0.43 5.33 6.81
C TRP A 220 -0.21 5.74 8.27
N THR A 221 -1.26 5.79 9.08
CA THR A 221 -1.15 6.10 10.51
C THR A 221 -0.35 5.04 11.26
N VAL A 222 -0.54 3.74 10.96
CA VAL A 222 0.31 2.67 11.54
C VAL A 222 1.78 2.92 11.21
N GLY A 223 2.10 3.12 9.93
CA GLY A 223 3.47 3.34 9.50
C GLY A 223 4.10 4.59 10.09
N MET A 224 3.40 5.72 10.04
CA MET A 224 3.92 6.99 10.57
C MET A 224 4.04 6.99 12.10
N SER A 225 3.16 6.29 12.79
CA SER A 225 3.32 6.09 14.23
C SER A 225 4.54 5.22 14.55
N THR A 226 4.78 4.17 13.78
CA THR A 226 6.00 3.34 13.91
C THR A 226 7.26 4.19 13.70
N GLU A 227 7.30 4.97 12.63
CA GLU A 227 8.40 5.89 12.30
C GLU A 227 8.64 6.90 13.43
N TRP A 228 7.58 7.59 13.87
CA TRP A 228 7.69 8.63 14.89
C TRP A 228 8.21 8.06 16.21
N PHE A 229 7.60 6.97 16.70
CA PHE A 229 8.05 6.35 17.96
C PHE A 229 9.41 5.65 17.85
N ALA A 230 9.86 5.31 16.65
CA ALA A 230 11.22 4.87 16.41
C ALA A 230 12.22 6.05 16.43
N LEU A 231 11.82 7.20 15.95
CA LEU A 231 12.66 8.40 15.81
C LEU A 231 12.93 9.10 17.16
N ILE A 232 11.92 9.16 18.05
CA ILE A 232 12.01 9.87 19.36
C ILE A 232 12.53 9.02 20.51
N ARG A 233 13.01 7.84 20.24
CA ARG A 233 13.61 6.93 21.24
C ARG A 233 14.89 7.41 21.82
#